data_d6f6c03502e30666bf917a809bdc1faf
#
_entry.id   d6f6c03502e30666bf917a809bdc1faf
#
_cell.length_a   1.000
_cell.length_b   1.000
_cell.length_c   1.000
_cell.angle_alpha   90.00
_cell.angle_beta   90.00
_cell.angle_gamma   90.00
#
_symmetry.space_group_name_H-M   'P 1'
#
loop_
_entity.id
_entity.type
_entity.pdbx_description
1 polymer ?
#
loop_
_entity_poly.entity_id
_entity_poly.type
_entity_poly.pdbx_seq_one_letter_code
_entity_poly.pdbx_strand_id
1 'polypeptide(L)'
;MADSKVSDLTAATQAAAADQMYLVQSSTSKSITAANLFGYINTPAVFNDKIVVGDHDTITAAGVISTDTNVTFINDPSGAGACSIGAGTDGQIKIVIMSSNSGGHSITIAGSNVSNTVTMLASGSSATLLYDAGLTKWYFIGGNSTVS
;
A
#
# COMPACT_ATOMS: atom_id res chain seq x y z
N MET A 1 -29.32 -37.92 9.17
CA MET A 1 -28.82 -36.54 9.31
C MET A 1 -29.72 -35.66 8.48
N ALA A 2 -30.30 -34.61 9.06
CA ALA A 2 -31.07 -33.65 8.28
C ALA A 2 -30.08 -32.89 7.38
N ASP A 3 -30.36 -32.85 6.09
CA ASP A 3 -29.54 -32.14 5.10
C ASP A 3 -29.88 -30.65 5.23
N SER A 4 -28.99 -29.88 5.87
CA SER A 4 -29.17 -28.43 5.99
C SER A 4 -28.98 -27.79 4.62
N LYS A 5 -29.97 -27.03 4.15
CA LYS A 5 -29.85 -26.26 2.92
C LYS A 5 -28.80 -25.15 3.14
N VAL A 6 -28.10 -24.81 2.09
CA VAL A 6 -27.11 -23.68 2.13
C VAL A 6 -27.78 -22.38 2.59
N SER A 7 -29.06 -22.18 2.30
CA SER A 7 -29.85 -21.03 2.76
C SER A 7 -30.10 -20.99 4.26
N ASP A 8 -29.90 -22.10 4.98
CA ASP A 8 -30.11 -22.19 6.43
C ASP A 8 -28.82 -21.90 7.23
N LEU A 9 -27.72 -21.65 6.54
CA LEU A 9 -26.44 -21.30 7.16
C LEU A 9 -26.42 -19.82 7.52
N THR A 10 -25.90 -19.54 8.71
CA THR A 10 -25.64 -18.16 9.11
C THR A 10 -24.60 -17.54 8.18
N ALA A 11 -24.89 -16.35 7.63
CA ALA A 11 -23.94 -15.65 6.79
C ALA A 11 -22.64 -15.34 7.57
N ALA A 12 -21.50 -15.75 7.03
CA ALA A 12 -20.20 -15.37 7.57
C ALA A 12 -19.96 -13.88 7.31
N THR A 13 -19.54 -13.15 8.33
CA THR A 13 -19.20 -11.73 8.22
C THR A 13 -17.80 -11.52 7.66
N GLN A 14 -16.92 -12.51 7.80
CA GLN A 14 -15.55 -12.49 7.31
C GLN A 14 -15.06 -13.92 7.11
N ALA A 15 -14.37 -14.19 6.01
CA ALA A 15 -13.72 -15.47 5.78
C ALA A 15 -12.39 -15.54 6.53
N ALA A 16 -12.17 -16.61 7.32
CA ALA A 16 -10.89 -16.92 7.91
C ALA A 16 -10.05 -17.76 6.93
N ALA A 17 -8.73 -17.76 7.11
CA ALA A 17 -7.79 -18.48 6.22
C ALA A 17 -8.08 -20.00 6.15
N ALA A 18 -8.65 -20.58 7.21
CA ALA A 18 -9.00 -21.99 7.31
C ALA A 18 -10.42 -22.31 6.79
N ASP A 19 -11.23 -21.30 6.50
CA ASP A 19 -12.58 -21.53 5.99
C ASP A 19 -12.52 -22.23 4.64
N GLN A 20 -13.44 -23.19 4.45
CA GLN A 20 -13.52 -23.98 3.24
C GLN A 20 -14.71 -23.56 2.39
N MET A 21 -14.44 -23.37 1.11
CA MET A 21 -15.47 -23.24 0.09
C MET A 21 -15.59 -24.53 -0.69
N TYR A 22 -16.82 -24.95 -0.95
CA TYR A 22 -17.09 -26.15 -1.72
C TYR A 22 -17.40 -25.77 -3.17
N LEU A 23 -16.66 -26.37 -4.08
CA LEU A 23 -16.80 -26.19 -5.51
C LEU A 23 -17.17 -27.51 -6.17
N VAL A 24 -18.03 -27.49 -7.18
CA VAL A 24 -18.28 -28.65 -8.03
C VAL A 24 -17.49 -28.49 -9.31
N GLN A 25 -16.51 -29.38 -9.52
CA GLN A 25 -15.71 -29.42 -10.72
C GLN A 25 -15.78 -30.79 -11.34
N SER A 26 -16.20 -30.87 -12.60
CA SER A 26 -16.35 -32.14 -13.33
C SER A 26 -17.22 -33.15 -12.56
N SER A 27 -18.35 -32.70 -12.03
CA SER A 27 -19.32 -33.52 -11.23
C SER A 27 -18.75 -34.08 -9.90
N THR A 28 -17.60 -33.56 -9.46
CA THR A 28 -17.00 -33.96 -8.18
C THR A 28 -16.95 -32.73 -7.26
N SER A 29 -17.48 -32.91 -6.03
CA SER A 29 -17.36 -31.86 -4.99
C SER A 29 -15.93 -31.76 -4.51
N LYS A 30 -15.37 -30.56 -4.53
CA LYS A 30 -14.04 -30.25 -4.02
C LYS A 30 -14.12 -29.12 -3.02
N SER A 31 -13.24 -29.15 -2.02
CA SER A 31 -13.08 -28.04 -1.08
C SER A 31 -11.79 -27.27 -1.39
N ILE A 32 -11.86 -25.96 -1.25
CA ILE A 32 -10.71 -25.08 -1.30
C ILE A 32 -10.74 -24.17 -0.08
N THR A 33 -9.62 -24.00 0.60
CA THR A 33 -9.53 -23.03 1.69
C THR A 33 -9.44 -21.60 1.14
N ALA A 34 -9.87 -20.62 1.91
CA ALA A 34 -9.71 -19.21 1.56
C ALA A 34 -8.24 -18.87 1.29
N ALA A 35 -7.31 -19.38 2.11
CA ALA A 35 -5.88 -19.21 1.90
C ALA A 35 -5.41 -19.73 0.54
N ASN A 36 -5.89 -20.92 0.13
CA ASN A 36 -5.51 -21.47 -1.18
C ASN A 36 -6.15 -20.71 -2.33
N LEU A 37 -7.39 -20.23 -2.18
CA LEU A 37 -8.03 -19.43 -3.21
C LEU A 37 -7.24 -18.14 -3.48
N PHE A 38 -6.82 -17.45 -2.42
CA PHE A 38 -6.03 -16.22 -2.56
C PHE A 38 -4.57 -16.50 -2.95
N GLY A 39 -3.99 -17.64 -2.55
CA GLY A 39 -2.65 -18.05 -2.96
C GLY A 39 -2.54 -18.42 -4.45
N TYR A 40 -3.66 -18.77 -5.10
CA TYR A 40 -3.69 -19.08 -6.54
C TYR A 40 -3.88 -17.84 -7.43
N ILE A 41 -4.08 -16.64 -6.89
CA ILE A 41 -4.04 -15.40 -7.66
C ILE A 41 -2.57 -15.06 -7.97
N ASN A 42 -1.90 -15.97 -8.68
CA ASN A 42 -0.52 -15.79 -9.15
C ASN A 42 -0.46 -15.33 -10.62
N THR A 43 -1.62 -15.04 -11.20
CA THR A 43 -1.73 -14.35 -12.49
C THR A 43 -2.00 -12.87 -12.23
N PRO A 44 -1.60 -11.97 -13.14
CA PRO A 44 -1.93 -10.56 -12.98
C PRO A 44 -3.42 -10.39 -12.68
N ALA A 45 -3.73 -9.85 -11.50
CA ALA A 45 -5.11 -9.58 -11.13
C ALA A 45 -5.64 -8.45 -12.02
N VAL A 46 -6.67 -8.73 -12.82
CA VAL A 46 -7.36 -7.71 -13.61
C VAL A 46 -8.49 -7.17 -12.74
N PHE A 47 -8.31 -5.93 -12.28
CA PHE A 47 -9.35 -5.20 -11.57
C PHE A 47 -10.19 -4.45 -12.59
N ASN A 48 -11.46 -4.81 -12.76
CA ASN A 48 -12.39 -4.13 -13.67
C ASN A 48 -12.97 -2.85 -13.07
N ASP A 49 -12.61 -2.51 -11.85
CA ASP A 49 -13.04 -1.31 -11.12
C ASP A 49 -11.81 -0.66 -10.45
N LYS A 50 -12.04 0.41 -9.68
CA LYS A 50 -11.00 1.15 -8.98
C LYS A 50 -10.24 0.24 -7.99
N ILE A 51 -8.92 0.45 -7.93
CA ILE A 51 -8.11 -0.07 -6.82
C ILE A 51 -8.14 0.96 -5.70
N VAL A 52 -8.64 0.57 -4.53
CA VAL A 52 -8.54 1.38 -3.33
C VAL A 52 -7.22 1.04 -2.67
N VAL A 53 -6.28 1.97 -2.70
CA VAL A 53 -5.04 1.86 -1.93
C VAL A 53 -5.43 2.08 -0.47
N GLY A 54 -5.10 1.12 0.41
CA GLY A 54 -5.55 1.08 1.81
C GLY A 54 -5.29 2.35 2.63
N ASP A 55 -5.21 2.23 3.94
CA ASP A 55 -5.08 3.36 4.85
C ASP A 55 -3.92 4.30 4.51
N HIS A 56 -4.13 5.57 4.80
CA HIS A 56 -3.11 6.61 4.67
C HIS A 56 -2.73 7.16 6.04
N ASP A 57 -1.54 7.72 6.14
CA ASP A 57 -1.10 8.53 7.27
C ASP A 57 -0.93 10.00 6.86
N THR A 58 -0.90 10.87 7.86
CA THR A 58 -0.68 12.31 7.66
C THR A 58 0.37 12.80 8.64
N ILE A 59 1.36 13.52 8.12
CA ILE A 59 2.39 14.19 8.92
C ILE A 59 2.31 15.70 8.71
N THR A 60 2.58 16.46 9.77
CA THR A 60 2.55 17.95 9.78
C THR A 60 3.93 18.55 10.06
N ALA A 61 4.95 17.74 10.06
CA ALA A 61 6.35 18.14 10.23
C ALA A 61 7.27 17.15 9.53
N ALA A 62 8.51 17.51 9.32
CA ALA A 62 9.55 16.57 8.92
C ALA A 62 9.70 15.48 9.99
N GLY A 63 9.89 14.22 9.57
CA GLY A 63 9.96 13.09 10.48
C GLY A 63 10.06 11.76 9.74
N VAL A 64 9.51 10.72 10.35
CA VAL A 64 9.51 9.38 9.75
C VAL A 64 8.23 9.18 8.95
N ILE A 65 8.38 8.81 7.69
CA ILE A 65 7.29 8.34 6.83
C ILE A 65 7.03 6.87 7.18
N SER A 66 5.79 6.54 7.57
CA SER A 66 5.39 5.17 7.87
C SER A 66 5.49 4.28 6.63
N THR A 67 5.94 3.05 6.81
CA THR A 67 5.91 2.00 5.78
C THR A 67 4.69 1.07 5.90
N ASP A 68 3.88 1.24 6.95
CA ASP A 68 2.68 0.42 7.19
C ASP A 68 1.50 0.86 6.31
N THR A 69 1.55 2.09 5.78
CA THR A 69 0.56 2.63 4.85
C THR A 69 1.15 2.83 3.47
N ASN A 70 0.34 2.73 2.42
CA ASN A 70 0.81 2.96 1.06
C ASN A 70 0.82 4.45 0.67
N VAL A 71 0.07 5.28 1.39
CA VAL A 71 -0.02 6.72 1.11
C VAL A 71 0.32 7.52 2.35
N THR A 72 1.14 8.56 2.21
CA THR A 72 1.38 9.58 3.25
C THR A 72 1.05 10.95 2.69
N PHE A 73 0.21 11.68 3.43
CA PHE A 73 0.01 13.10 3.19
C PHE A 73 0.93 13.93 4.09
N ILE A 74 1.61 14.90 3.49
CA ILE A 74 2.32 15.97 4.22
C ILE A 74 1.39 17.17 4.20
N ASN A 75 0.85 17.53 5.35
CA ASN A 75 -0.16 18.57 5.46
C ASN A 75 0.40 19.78 6.23
N ASP A 76 0.67 20.83 5.50
CA ASP A 76 1.12 22.13 6.02
C ASP A 76 2.28 22.02 7.02
N PRO A 77 3.45 21.55 6.57
CA PRO A 77 4.57 21.31 7.47
C PRO A 77 5.00 22.58 8.18
N SER A 78 5.24 22.49 9.47
CA SER A 78 5.62 23.61 10.34
C SER A 78 7.01 24.18 10.05
N GLY A 79 7.78 23.56 9.17
CA GLY A 79 9.13 24.01 8.75
C GLY A 79 9.69 23.12 7.66
N ALA A 80 10.75 23.62 7.02
CA ALA A 80 11.55 22.82 6.09
C ALA A 80 12.29 21.71 6.84
N GLY A 81 12.47 20.57 6.20
CA GLY A 81 13.21 19.47 6.82
C GLY A 81 13.29 18.20 5.98
N ALA A 82 14.01 17.23 6.51
CA ALA A 82 14.16 15.93 5.90
C ALA A 82 13.25 14.89 6.58
N CYS A 83 12.53 14.14 5.77
CA CYS A 83 11.85 12.94 6.19
C CYS A 83 12.73 11.74 5.89
N SER A 84 12.73 10.77 6.81
CA SER A 84 13.30 9.45 6.58
C SER A 84 12.17 8.46 6.29
N ILE A 85 12.52 7.37 5.63
CA ILE A 85 11.62 6.25 5.41
C ILE A 85 12.35 4.96 5.76
N GLY A 86 11.68 4.06 6.48
CA GLY A 86 12.22 2.76 6.85
C GLY A 86 12.35 1.79 5.66
N ALA A 87 12.83 0.59 5.93
CA ALA A 87 12.79 -0.50 4.96
C ALA A 87 11.34 -0.87 4.65
N GLY A 88 11.05 -1.14 3.40
CA GLY A 88 9.75 -1.64 2.94
C GLY A 88 9.73 -3.15 2.75
N THR A 89 8.63 -3.64 2.18
CA THR A 89 8.52 -4.99 1.63
C THR A 89 8.90 -4.94 0.15
N ASP A 90 9.53 -5.99 -0.36
CA ASP A 90 9.94 -6.05 -1.77
C ASP A 90 8.77 -5.78 -2.73
N GLY A 91 8.97 -4.88 -3.69
CA GLY A 91 7.92 -4.44 -4.60
C GLY A 91 6.88 -3.48 -3.98
N GLN A 92 7.02 -3.09 -2.72
CA GLN A 92 6.10 -2.15 -2.10
C GLN A 92 6.13 -0.79 -2.79
N ILE A 93 4.93 -0.26 -3.05
CA ILE A 93 4.75 1.10 -3.60
C ILE A 93 4.35 2.04 -2.46
N LYS A 94 5.03 3.17 -2.34
CA LYS A 94 4.71 4.26 -1.42
C LYS A 94 4.45 5.54 -2.20
N ILE A 95 3.32 6.17 -1.93
CA ILE A 95 2.95 7.46 -2.51
C ILE A 95 3.03 8.51 -1.41
N VAL A 96 3.78 9.57 -1.63
CA VAL A 96 3.88 10.71 -0.71
C VAL A 96 3.38 11.95 -1.43
N ILE A 97 2.47 12.68 -0.79
CA ILE A 97 1.80 13.84 -1.38
C ILE A 97 1.87 15.00 -0.38
N MET A 98 2.40 16.14 -0.82
CA MET A 98 2.27 17.39 -0.06
C MET A 98 0.89 17.98 -0.33
N SER A 99 -0.06 17.71 0.57
CA SER A 99 -1.47 18.11 0.40
C SER A 99 -1.70 19.59 0.64
N SER A 100 -0.91 20.20 1.55
CA SER A 100 -0.92 21.63 1.84
C SER A 100 0.47 22.11 2.22
N ASN A 101 0.80 23.37 1.92
CA ASN A 101 2.09 23.99 2.26
C ASN A 101 1.93 25.52 2.32
N SER A 102 1.19 26.02 3.31
CA SER A 102 0.92 27.46 3.48
C SER A 102 2.19 28.25 3.86
N GLY A 103 3.14 27.60 4.53
CA GLY A 103 4.41 28.19 4.93
C GLY A 103 5.48 28.21 3.83
N GLY A 104 5.24 27.61 2.66
CA GLY A 104 6.22 27.53 1.59
C GLY A 104 7.47 26.72 1.92
N HIS A 105 7.36 25.77 2.83
CA HIS A 105 8.48 24.95 3.29
C HIS A 105 8.83 23.82 2.31
N SER A 106 10.12 23.53 2.15
CA SER A 106 10.57 22.37 1.40
C SER A 106 10.67 21.14 2.32
N ILE A 107 10.12 20.03 1.88
CA ILE A 107 10.30 18.73 2.53
C ILE A 107 11.10 17.82 1.61
N THR A 108 12.15 17.20 2.15
CA THR A 108 12.94 16.20 1.43
C THR A 108 12.70 14.80 1.99
N ILE A 109 12.63 13.79 1.12
CA ILE A 109 12.74 12.40 1.53
C ILE A 109 14.16 11.97 1.27
N ALA A 110 14.89 11.66 2.33
CA ALA A 110 16.32 11.37 2.27
C ALA A 110 16.70 10.29 3.29
N GLY A 111 17.93 9.82 3.22
CA GLY A 111 18.52 8.88 4.18
C GLY A 111 19.02 7.58 3.53
N SER A 112 19.48 6.65 4.36
CA SER A 112 20.14 5.43 3.89
C SER A 112 19.25 4.50 3.09
N ASN A 113 17.94 4.59 3.26
CA ASN A 113 16.99 3.71 2.59
C ASN A 113 16.39 4.28 1.29
N VAL A 114 16.82 5.46 0.86
CA VAL A 114 16.43 6.02 -0.44
C VAL A 114 17.62 6.04 -1.39
N SER A 115 17.36 5.78 -2.66
CA SER A 115 18.38 5.82 -3.71
C SER A 115 18.85 7.24 -3.99
N ASN A 116 17.91 8.17 -4.02
CA ASN A 116 18.12 9.58 -4.35
C ASN A 116 17.28 10.45 -3.41
N THR A 117 17.77 11.65 -3.11
CA THR A 117 16.97 12.63 -2.37
C THR A 117 15.80 13.12 -3.22
N VAL A 118 14.61 13.09 -2.67
CA VAL A 118 13.39 13.58 -3.32
C VAL A 118 12.90 14.80 -2.59
N THR A 119 12.79 15.93 -3.29
CA THR A 119 12.41 17.22 -2.71
C THR A 119 11.03 17.65 -3.20
N MET A 120 10.14 17.94 -2.26
CA MET A 120 8.81 18.49 -2.46
C MET A 120 8.80 19.96 -2.04
N LEU A 121 8.35 20.86 -2.92
CA LEU A 121 8.48 22.31 -2.72
C LEU A 121 7.13 23.03 -2.54
N ALA A 122 6.04 22.44 -2.94
CA ALA A 122 4.74 23.12 -2.95
C ALA A 122 3.58 22.16 -2.72
N SER A 123 2.43 22.70 -2.37
CA SER A 123 1.18 21.93 -2.37
C SER A 123 0.96 21.28 -3.73
N GLY A 124 0.58 20.01 -3.74
CA GLY A 124 0.44 19.19 -4.93
C GLY A 124 1.73 18.50 -5.37
N SER A 125 2.89 18.79 -4.74
CA SER A 125 4.10 17.97 -4.97
C SER A 125 3.84 16.53 -4.54
N SER A 126 4.32 15.58 -5.34
CA SER A 126 4.14 14.15 -5.08
C SER A 126 5.37 13.35 -5.48
N ALA A 127 5.55 12.23 -4.79
CA ALA A 127 6.56 11.24 -5.09
C ALA A 127 5.95 9.84 -5.01
N THR A 128 6.20 9.03 -6.01
CA THR A 128 5.91 7.59 -5.99
C THR A 128 7.22 6.83 -5.90
N LEU A 129 7.33 6.00 -4.89
CA LEU A 129 8.53 5.24 -4.57
C LEU A 129 8.24 3.75 -4.68
N LEU A 130 9.20 2.98 -5.16
CA LEU A 130 9.19 1.52 -5.22
C LEU A 130 10.34 0.99 -4.37
N TYR A 131 10.08 0.03 -3.49
CA TYR A 131 11.10 -0.60 -2.66
C TYR A 131 11.69 -1.83 -3.32
N ASP A 132 13.02 -1.92 -3.29
CA ASP A 132 13.82 -3.08 -3.68
C ASP A 132 14.49 -3.63 -2.40
N ALA A 133 14.07 -4.79 -1.96
CA ALA A 133 14.62 -5.44 -0.77
C ALA A 133 16.04 -5.96 -1.00
N GLY A 134 16.40 -6.33 -2.22
CA GLY A 134 17.75 -6.79 -2.57
C GLY A 134 18.81 -5.71 -2.38
N LEU A 135 18.47 -4.47 -2.68
CA LEU A 135 19.33 -3.30 -2.50
C LEU A 135 18.99 -2.49 -1.24
N THR A 136 17.91 -2.86 -0.54
CA THR A 136 17.39 -2.16 0.65
C THR A 136 17.13 -0.67 0.40
N LYS A 137 16.54 -0.35 -0.77
CA LYS A 137 16.37 1.03 -1.24
C LYS A 137 14.97 1.30 -1.79
N TRP A 138 14.50 2.50 -1.53
CA TRP A 138 13.38 3.10 -2.22
C TRP A 138 13.88 3.85 -3.45
N TYR A 139 13.27 3.58 -4.59
CA TYR A 139 13.54 4.26 -5.86
C TYR A 139 12.39 5.16 -6.23
N PHE A 140 12.68 6.40 -6.60
CA PHE A 140 11.69 7.30 -7.17
C PHE A 140 11.32 6.82 -8.57
N ILE A 141 10.04 6.52 -8.78
CA ILE A 141 9.52 6.00 -10.04
C ILE A 141 8.52 6.95 -10.71
N GLY A 142 8.08 8.01 -10.03
CA GLY A 142 7.15 8.98 -10.59
C GLY A 142 6.73 10.07 -9.60
N GLY A 143 6.08 11.09 -10.15
CA GLY A 143 5.63 12.27 -9.42
C GLY A 143 6.17 13.55 -10.04
N ASN A 144 5.90 14.68 -9.40
CA ASN A 144 6.36 16.00 -9.84
C ASN A 144 7.39 16.64 -8.88
N SER A 145 7.98 15.83 -8.00
CA SER A 145 9.04 16.24 -7.09
C SER A 145 10.39 16.29 -7.80
N THR A 146 11.34 17.09 -7.27
CA THR A 146 12.71 17.14 -7.76
C THR A 146 13.54 16.02 -7.15
N VAL A 147 14.39 15.39 -7.96
CA VAL A 147 15.27 14.28 -7.56
C VAL A 147 16.72 14.73 -7.75
N SER A 148 17.58 14.47 -6.75
CA SER A 148 19.00 14.78 -6.75
C SER A 148 19.85 13.69 -6.11
#